data_98ce48361214be9cb2d55a27d223347d
#
_entry.id   98ce48361214be9cb2d55a27d223347d
#
_cell.length_a   1.000
_cell.length_b   1.000
_cell.length_c   1.000
_cell.angle_alpha   90.00
_cell.angle_beta   90.00
_cell.angle_gamma   90.00
#
_symmetry.space_group_name_H-M   'P 1'
#
loop_
_entity.id
_entity.type
_entity.pdbx_description
1 polymer ?
#
loop_
_entity_poly.entity_id
_entity_poly.type
_entity_poly.pdbx_seq_one_letter_code
_entity_poly.pdbx_strand_id
1 'polypeptide(L)'
;AGFIGGLWRPRYQATIIDDQGGLELNMGDNVEFTGFFWFVFTTGILAIILSAHIHQKTLAYRGLSMLLWVTLWSLVGSILFAKLGDLTTITVYHIPTATSDFNVVDVVPFVPLMNAGISGYAVAPCLAAAYYWILEFFVPYPLVDPDPD
;
A
#
# COMPACT_ATOMS: atom_id res chain seq x y z
N ALA A 1 5.07 -7.09 4.40
CA ALA A 1 5.01 -6.24 3.19
C ALA A 1 5.06 -4.75 3.55
N GLY A 2 4.17 -4.21 4.43
CA GLY A 2 4.12 -2.78 4.78
C GLY A 2 5.41 -2.24 5.38
N PHE A 3 6.07 -3.01 6.25
CA PHE A 3 7.35 -2.66 6.84
C PHE A 3 8.48 -2.52 5.78
N ILE A 4 8.57 -3.47 4.86
CA ILE A 4 9.54 -3.42 3.75
C ILE A 4 9.23 -2.26 2.81
N GLY A 5 7.95 -1.99 2.55
CA GLY A 5 7.52 -0.85 1.74
C GLY A 5 7.95 0.50 2.31
N GLY A 6 8.00 0.64 3.64
CA GLY A 6 8.50 1.84 4.32
C GLY A 6 10.00 2.07 4.11
N LEU A 7 10.80 0.98 4.05
CA LEU A 7 12.25 1.07 3.81
C LEU A 7 12.59 1.45 2.36
N TRP A 8 11.72 1.16 1.42
CA TRP A 8 11.96 1.37 -0.04
C TRP A 8 11.29 2.65 -0.57
N ARG A 9 10.82 3.53 0.29
CA ARG A 9 10.23 4.79 -0.15
C ARG A 9 11.26 5.69 -0.82
N PRO A 10 10.92 6.33 -1.95
CA PRO A 10 11.75 7.35 -2.57
C PRO A 10 11.90 8.55 -1.63
N ARG A 11 13.04 9.22 -1.67
CA ARG A 11 13.46 10.29 -0.74
C ARG A 11 13.67 11.58 -1.50
N TYR A 12 13.27 12.69 -0.89
CA TYR A 12 13.70 14.03 -1.32
C TYR A 12 15.06 14.38 -0.72
N GLN A 13 15.82 15.15 -1.45
CA GLN A 13 16.95 15.88 -0.91
C GLN A 13 16.43 17.25 -0.47
N ALA A 14 16.42 17.53 0.81
CA ALA A 14 16.05 18.82 1.37
C ALA A 14 17.33 19.56 1.78
N THR A 15 17.47 20.83 1.38
CA THR A 15 18.57 21.69 1.80
C THR A 15 18.03 22.68 2.84
N ILE A 16 18.69 22.77 3.98
CA ILE A 16 18.36 23.72 5.03
C ILE A 16 18.90 25.09 4.61
N ILE A 17 18.01 26.09 4.42
CA ILE A 17 18.39 27.41 3.90
C ILE A 17 18.46 28.46 5.01
N ASP A 18 17.78 28.29 6.12
CA ASP A 18 17.67 29.32 7.14
C ASP A 18 17.86 28.75 8.55
N ASP A 19 18.46 29.56 9.46
CA ASP A 19 18.63 29.26 10.88
C ASP A 19 17.30 29.03 11.63
N GLN A 20 16.18 29.36 10.99
CA GLN A 20 14.82 29.10 11.49
C GLN A 20 14.21 27.78 10.99
N GLY A 21 14.98 26.95 10.27
CA GLY A 21 14.54 25.65 9.79
C GLY A 21 13.75 25.67 8.48
N GLY A 22 13.97 26.68 7.65
CA GLY A 22 13.46 26.69 6.28
C GLY A 22 14.09 25.55 5.47
N LEU A 23 13.25 24.66 4.95
CA LEU A 23 13.66 23.55 4.09
C LEU A 23 13.30 23.86 2.64
N GLU A 24 14.29 23.95 1.76
CA GLU A 24 14.05 23.93 0.32
C GLU A 24 14.08 22.49 -0.18
N LEU A 25 12.92 22.02 -0.64
CA LEU A 25 12.79 20.71 -1.25
C LEU A 25 13.22 20.81 -2.73
N ASN A 26 14.21 20.03 -3.12
CA ASN A 26 14.55 19.90 -4.54
C ASN A 26 13.43 19.09 -5.23
N MET A 27 12.46 19.82 -5.81
CA MET A 27 11.26 19.26 -6.46
C MET A 27 11.54 18.66 -7.85
N GLY A 28 12.80 18.40 -8.22
CA GLY A 28 13.15 17.85 -9.54
C GLY A 28 12.57 16.47 -9.83
N ASP A 29 12.26 15.68 -8.80
CA ASP A 29 11.71 14.35 -8.94
C ASP A 29 10.30 14.28 -8.35
N ASN A 30 9.35 13.69 -9.09
CA ASN A 30 7.99 13.41 -8.61
C ASN A 30 7.97 12.23 -7.59
N VAL A 31 8.68 12.41 -6.47
CA VAL A 31 8.86 11.40 -5.42
C VAL A 31 7.51 10.97 -4.83
N GLU A 32 6.57 11.91 -4.67
CA GLU A 32 5.21 11.61 -4.18
C GLU A 32 4.45 10.71 -5.15
N PHE A 33 4.52 11.00 -6.45
CA PHE A 33 3.89 10.18 -7.47
C PHE A 33 4.53 8.78 -7.54
N THR A 34 5.85 8.70 -7.46
CA THR A 34 6.57 7.43 -7.44
C THR A 34 6.20 6.60 -6.22
N GLY A 35 6.11 7.22 -5.04
CA GLY A 35 5.65 6.58 -3.81
C GLY A 35 4.21 6.08 -3.91
N PHE A 36 3.31 6.91 -4.45
CA PHE A 36 1.91 6.54 -4.71
C PHE A 36 1.81 5.36 -5.69
N PHE A 37 2.55 5.42 -6.81
CA PHE A 37 2.56 4.36 -7.81
C PHE A 37 2.99 3.02 -7.20
N TRP A 38 4.10 2.99 -6.46
CA TRP A 38 4.59 1.77 -5.82
C TRP A 38 3.62 1.24 -4.76
N PHE A 39 2.96 2.13 -4.02
CA PHE A 39 1.92 1.73 -3.07
C PHE A 39 0.75 1.03 -3.77
N VAL A 40 0.17 1.66 -4.78
CA VAL A 40 -0.95 1.12 -5.55
C VAL A 40 -0.58 -0.21 -6.21
N PHE A 41 0.60 -0.26 -6.84
CA PHE A 41 1.08 -1.46 -7.51
C PHE A 41 1.26 -2.64 -6.54
N THR A 42 1.93 -2.41 -5.42
CA THR A 42 2.19 -3.46 -4.43
C THR A 42 0.90 -3.94 -3.75
N THR A 43 0.05 -3.01 -3.32
CA THR A 43 -1.24 -3.37 -2.67
C THR A 43 -2.19 -4.03 -3.66
N GLY A 44 -2.17 -3.63 -4.94
CA GLY A 44 -2.93 -4.27 -6.00
C GLY A 44 -2.52 -5.72 -6.24
N ILE A 45 -1.23 -6.00 -6.34
CA ILE A 45 -0.71 -7.37 -6.47
C ILE A 45 -1.10 -8.23 -5.26
N LEU A 46 -0.94 -7.70 -4.04
CA LEU A 46 -1.30 -8.42 -2.83
C LEU A 46 -2.81 -8.71 -2.77
N ALA A 47 -3.65 -7.79 -3.24
CA ALA A 47 -5.09 -7.96 -3.33
C ALA A 47 -5.49 -9.08 -4.32
N ILE A 48 -4.83 -9.15 -5.46
CA ILE A 48 -5.03 -10.22 -6.45
C ILE A 48 -4.62 -11.58 -5.87
N ILE A 49 -3.45 -11.67 -5.23
CA ILE A 49 -2.98 -12.90 -4.59
C ILE A 49 -3.94 -13.35 -3.49
N LEU A 50 -4.42 -12.42 -2.67
CA LEU A 50 -5.40 -12.69 -1.61
C LEU A 50 -6.69 -13.26 -2.20
N SER A 51 -7.22 -12.63 -3.25
CA SER A 51 -8.44 -13.09 -3.94
C SER A 51 -8.27 -14.48 -4.53
N ALA A 52 -7.15 -14.75 -5.22
CA ALA A 52 -6.84 -16.06 -5.77
C ALA A 52 -6.77 -17.14 -4.68
N HIS A 53 -6.09 -16.83 -3.58
CA HIS A 53 -5.90 -17.76 -2.47
C HIS A 53 -7.22 -18.12 -1.78
N ILE A 54 -8.05 -17.12 -1.52
CA ILE A 54 -9.35 -17.32 -0.90
C ILE A 54 -10.28 -18.11 -1.83
N HIS A 55 -10.33 -17.73 -3.12
CA HIS A 55 -11.14 -18.44 -4.10
C HIS A 55 -10.80 -19.94 -4.20
N GLN A 56 -9.51 -20.29 -4.13
CA GLN A 56 -9.08 -21.69 -4.15
C GLN A 56 -9.46 -22.48 -2.89
N LYS A 57 -9.42 -21.82 -1.73
CA LYS A 57 -9.68 -22.50 -0.44
C LYS A 57 -11.15 -22.59 -0.06
N THR A 58 -12.01 -21.75 -0.62
CA THR A 58 -13.41 -21.63 -0.21
C THR A 58 -14.40 -22.12 -1.27
N LEU A 59 -14.15 -23.31 -1.82
CA LEU A 59 -14.99 -23.91 -2.86
C LEU A 59 -16.47 -24.03 -2.47
N ALA A 60 -16.75 -24.28 -1.19
CA ALA A 60 -18.12 -24.49 -0.67
C ALA A 60 -18.90 -23.20 -0.37
N TYR A 61 -18.24 -22.04 -0.23
CA TYR A 61 -18.85 -20.78 0.20
C TYR A 61 -18.65 -19.65 -0.81
N ARG A 62 -18.56 -19.99 -2.10
CA ARG A 62 -18.43 -19.01 -3.17
C ARG A 62 -19.71 -18.17 -3.29
N GLY A 63 -19.55 -16.92 -3.71
CA GLY A 63 -20.65 -16.02 -3.98
C GLY A 63 -20.44 -14.59 -3.46
N LEU A 64 -21.50 -13.79 -3.50
CA LEU A 64 -21.47 -12.36 -3.15
C LEU A 64 -20.93 -12.09 -1.73
N SER A 65 -21.29 -12.95 -0.77
CA SER A 65 -20.82 -12.83 0.63
C SER A 65 -19.30 -12.90 0.72
N MET A 66 -18.69 -13.82 -0.02
CA MET A 66 -17.24 -14.01 -0.02
C MET A 66 -16.53 -12.89 -0.79
N LEU A 67 -17.14 -12.41 -1.87
CA LEU A 67 -16.64 -11.23 -2.60
C LEU A 67 -16.58 -10.01 -1.67
N LEU A 68 -17.63 -9.74 -0.90
CA LEU A 68 -17.66 -8.63 0.05
C LEU A 68 -16.60 -8.81 1.16
N TRP A 69 -16.41 -10.03 1.63
CA TRP A 69 -15.40 -10.37 2.63
C TRP A 69 -13.98 -10.11 2.13
N VAL A 70 -13.65 -10.58 0.92
CA VAL A 70 -12.35 -10.35 0.28
C VAL A 70 -12.10 -8.87 0.06
N THR A 71 -13.10 -8.14 -0.42
CA THR A 71 -13.03 -6.69 -0.64
C THR A 71 -12.74 -5.94 0.66
N LEU A 72 -13.44 -6.29 1.74
CA LEU A 72 -13.25 -5.70 3.07
C LEU A 72 -11.82 -5.93 3.59
N TRP A 73 -11.35 -7.18 3.55
CA TRP A 73 -10.00 -7.50 4.01
C TRP A 73 -8.90 -6.86 3.14
N SER A 74 -9.14 -6.70 1.86
CA SER A 74 -8.23 -5.98 0.97
C SER A 74 -8.15 -4.49 1.33
N LEU A 75 -9.29 -3.87 1.68
CA LEU A 75 -9.32 -2.48 2.17
C LEU A 75 -8.54 -2.34 3.49
N VAL A 76 -8.82 -3.20 4.46
CA VAL A 76 -8.08 -3.21 5.74
C VAL A 76 -6.60 -3.42 5.51
N GLY A 77 -6.23 -4.34 4.62
CA GLY A 77 -4.84 -4.62 4.24
C GLY A 77 -4.14 -3.41 3.65
N SER A 78 -4.80 -2.64 2.77
CA SER A 78 -4.21 -1.44 2.15
C SER A 78 -3.97 -0.33 3.18
N ILE A 79 -4.90 -0.12 4.11
CA ILE A 79 -4.76 0.84 5.21
C ILE A 79 -3.61 0.44 6.15
N LEU A 80 -3.56 -0.83 6.56
CA LEU A 80 -2.49 -1.35 7.40
C LEU A 80 -1.12 -1.25 6.72
N PHE A 81 -1.06 -1.52 5.41
CA PHE A 81 0.17 -1.38 4.64
C PHE A 81 0.71 0.05 4.68
N ALA A 82 -0.15 1.05 4.46
CA ALA A 82 0.23 2.46 4.50
C ALA A 82 0.67 2.87 5.92
N LYS A 83 -0.10 2.53 6.95
CA LYS A 83 0.21 2.89 8.35
C LYS A 83 1.48 2.23 8.86
N LEU A 84 1.72 0.96 8.54
CA LEU A 84 2.97 0.29 8.88
C LEU A 84 4.17 0.87 8.11
N GLY A 85 3.96 1.27 6.85
CA GLY A 85 4.97 1.97 6.07
C GLY A 85 5.34 3.32 6.69
N ASP A 86 4.34 4.12 7.11
CA ASP A 86 4.56 5.41 7.79
C ASP A 86 5.27 5.22 9.13
N LEU A 87 4.85 4.25 9.93
CA LEU A 87 5.50 3.94 11.20
C LEU A 87 6.97 3.55 11.00
N THR A 88 7.27 2.73 9.99
CA THR A 88 8.65 2.36 9.67
C THR A 88 9.47 3.59 9.26
N THR A 89 8.88 4.46 8.46
CA THR A 89 9.54 5.70 8.03
C THR A 89 9.88 6.58 9.22
N ILE A 90 8.95 6.79 10.16
CA ILE A 90 9.17 7.61 11.36
C ILE A 90 10.22 6.99 12.29
N THR A 91 10.25 5.65 12.41
CA THR A 91 11.18 4.98 13.33
C THR A 91 12.60 4.85 12.77
N VAL A 92 12.74 4.66 11.47
CA VAL A 92 14.03 4.46 10.81
C VAL A 92 14.65 5.78 10.38
N TYR A 93 13.83 6.70 9.87
CA TYR A 93 14.26 8.02 9.43
C TYR A 93 13.77 9.05 10.44
N HIS A 94 14.62 9.40 11.40
CA HIS A 94 14.34 10.47 12.35
C HIS A 94 14.06 11.76 11.57
N ILE A 95 12.84 12.26 11.65
CA ILE A 95 12.52 13.60 11.13
C ILE A 95 13.25 14.57 12.04
N PRO A 96 14.19 15.38 11.55
CA PRO A 96 14.89 16.34 12.37
C PRO A 96 13.87 17.36 12.93
N THR A 97 13.57 17.27 14.22
CA THR A 97 12.58 18.11 14.91
C THR A 97 13.20 19.38 15.48
N ALA A 98 14.51 19.50 15.47
CA ALA A 98 15.22 20.68 15.97
C ALA A 98 16.42 21.00 15.09
N THR A 99 16.46 22.24 14.64
CA THR A 99 17.50 22.80 13.77
C THR A 99 18.81 23.14 14.47
N SER A 100 18.95 22.87 15.77
CA SER A 100 20.11 23.26 16.58
C SER A 100 21.41 22.49 16.27
N ASP A 101 21.32 21.35 15.57
CA ASP A 101 22.46 20.48 15.30
C ASP A 101 22.88 20.44 13.83
N PHE A 102 22.25 21.20 12.95
CA PHE A 102 22.55 21.20 11.52
C PHE A 102 23.09 22.55 11.04
N ASN A 103 24.10 22.51 10.19
CA ASN A 103 24.58 23.72 9.50
C ASN A 103 23.64 24.10 8.36
N VAL A 104 23.53 25.40 8.05
CA VAL A 104 22.63 26.01 7.05
C VAL A 104 22.75 25.45 5.61
N VAL A 105 23.58 24.46 5.34
CA VAL A 105 23.78 23.86 4.01
C VAL A 105 23.75 22.33 4.06
N ASP A 106 23.29 21.74 5.15
CA ASP A 106 23.22 20.29 5.22
C ASP A 106 22.07 19.72 4.40
N VAL A 107 22.38 18.76 3.53
CA VAL A 107 21.39 18.02 2.74
C VAL A 107 20.85 16.88 3.59
N VAL A 108 19.58 16.99 3.96
CA VAL A 108 18.90 15.99 4.80
C VAL A 108 17.95 15.15 3.96
N PRO A 109 17.98 13.82 4.06
CA PRO A 109 17.01 12.98 3.37
C PRO A 109 15.63 13.14 4.02
N PHE A 110 14.67 13.70 3.28
CA PHE A 110 13.30 13.84 3.70
C PHE A 110 12.41 12.78 3.03
N VAL A 111 11.70 12.01 3.83
CA VAL A 111 10.75 11.00 3.35
C VAL A 111 9.34 11.45 3.68
N PRO A 112 8.52 11.85 2.70
CA PRO A 112 7.16 12.28 2.94
C PRO A 112 6.31 11.13 3.48
N LEU A 113 5.42 11.42 4.44
CA LEU A 113 4.40 10.48 4.87
C LEU A 113 3.41 10.24 3.73
N MET A 114 2.90 9.03 3.64
CA MET A 114 2.06 8.64 2.53
C MET A 114 0.65 9.18 2.67
N ASN A 115 0.29 10.11 1.80
CA ASN A 115 -1.09 10.56 1.64
C ASN A 115 -1.68 9.96 0.35
N ALA A 116 -2.10 8.70 0.42
CA ALA A 116 -2.65 8.00 -0.74
C ALA A 116 -4.04 8.51 -1.17
N GLY A 117 -4.68 9.33 -0.33
CA GLY A 117 -6.05 9.76 -0.54
C GLY A 117 -7.05 8.59 -0.59
N ILE A 118 -8.31 8.90 -0.75
CA ILE A 118 -9.38 7.87 -0.85
C ILE A 118 -9.16 6.97 -2.07
N SER A 119 -8.74 7.55 -3.19
CA SER A 119 -8.50 6.81 -4.43
C SER A 119 -7.42 5.74 -4.30
N GLY A 120 -6.31 6.05 -3.65
CA GLY A 120 -5.22 5.09 -3.43
C GLY A 120 -5.64 3.89 -2.59
N TYR A 121 -6.41 4.13 -1.52
CA TYR A 121 -6.94 3.04 -0.68
C TYR A 121 -8.02 2.21 -1.36
N ALA A 122 -8.76 2.78 -2.32
CA ALA A 122 -9.83 2.08 -3.04
C ALA A 122 -9.32 1.13 -4.12
N VAL A 123 -8.10 1.32 -4.64
CA VAL A 123 -7.57 0.49 -5.74
C VAL A 123 -7.46 -0.99 -5.36
N ALA A 124 -6.89 -1.29 -4.20
CA ALA A 124 -6.70 -2.67 -3.76
C ALA A 124 -8.04 -3.43 -3.60
N PRO A 125 -9.07 -2.92 -2.90
CA PRO A 125 -10.35 -3.59 -2.80
C PRO A 125 -11.09 -3.68 -4.15
N CYS A 126 -10.97 -2.68 -5.03
CA CYS A 126 -11.54 -2.75 -6.37
C CYS A 126 -10.90 -3.86 -7.20
N LEU A 127 -9.58 -3.99 -7.18
CA LEU A 127 -8.86 -5.07 -7.87
C LEU A 127 -9.17 -6.43 -7.27
N ALA A 128 -9.28 -6.53 -5.93
CA ALA A 128 -9.66 -7.76 -5.26
C ALA A 128 -11.06 -8.22 -5.69
N ALA A 129 -12.04 -7.32 -5.69
CA ALA A 129 -13.40 -7.61 -6.08
C ALA A 129 -13.50 -7.99 -7.57
N ALA A 130 -12.86 -7.22 -8.45
CA ALA A 130 -12.87 -7.49 -9.89
C ALA A 130 -12.23 -8.84 -10.21
N TYR A 131 -11.05 -9.13 -9.61
CA TYR A 131 -10.37 -10.39 -9.85
C TYR A 131 -11.14 -11.58 -9.28
N TYR A 132 -11.72 -11.46 -8.08
CA TYR A 132 -12.58 -12.49 -7.49
C TYR A 132 -13.80 -12.77 -8.39
N TRP A 133 -14.42 -11.71 -8.90
CA TRP A 133 -15.56 -11.82 -9.81
C TRP A 133 -15.19 -12.52 -11.13
N ILE A 134 -14.01 -12.20 -11.70
CA ILE A 134 -13.47 -12.87 -12.88
C ILE A 134 -13.29 -14.37 -12.60
N LEU A 135 -12.72 -14.73 -11.46
CA LEU A 135 -12.53 -16.14 -11.09
C LEU A 135 -13.87 -16.88 -10.96
N GLU A 136 -14.89 -16.24 -10.38
CA GLU A 136 -16.23 -16.82 -10.27
C GLU A 136 -16.86 -17.10 -11.65
N PHE A 137 -16.56 -16.23 -12.63
CA PHE A 137 -17.13 -16.34 -13.96
C PHE A 137 -16.44 -17.41 -14.82
N PHE A 138 -15.12 -17.54 -14.69
CA PHE A 138 -14.33 -18.41 -15.57
C PHE A 138 -13.97 -19.78 -14.97
N VAL A 139 -14.03 -19.95 -13.66
CA VAL A 139 -13.72 -21.20 -13.00
C VAL A 139 -15.01 -21.99 -12.73
N PRO A 140 -15.26 -23.11 -13.44
CA PRO A 140 -16.47 -23.90 -13.23
C PRO A 140 -16.57 -24.40 -11.80
N TYR A 141 -17.81 -24.45 -11.29
CA TYR A 141 -18.06 -25.13 -10.01
C TYR A 141 -17.74 -26.63 -10.18
N PRO A 142 -16.98 -27.25 -9.27
CA PRO A 142 -16.86 -28.68 -9.27
C PRO A 142 -18.27 -29.26 -9.10
N LEU A 143 -18.68 -30.09 -10.04
CA LEU A 143 -19.93 -30.84 -9.92
C LEU A 143 -19.77 -31.70 -8.66
N VAL A 144 -20.51 -31.38 -7.63
CA VAL A 144 -20.64 -32.27 -6.47
C VAL A 144 -21.42 -33.44 -6.98
N ASP A 145 -20.78 -34.62 -7.05
CA ASP A 145 -21.46 -35.87 -7.39
C ASP A 145 -22.56 -36.08 -6.34
N PRO A 146 -23.85 -36.09 -6.74
CA PRO A 146 -24.95 -36.15 -5.78
C PRO A 146 -25.08 -37.53 -5.10
N ASP A 147 -24.24 -38.48 -5.46
CA ASP A 147 -24.36 -39.86 -4.95
C ASP A 147 -22.98 -40.39 -4.52
N PRO A 148 -22.54 -40.14 -3.29
CA PRO A 148 -21.46 -40.95 -2.69
C PRO A 148 -22.10 -42.27 -2.21
N ASP A 149 -21.88 -43.33 -2.99
CA ASP A 149 -22.17 -44.72 -2.54
C ASP A 149 -21.59 -45.02 -1.15
#